data_83eb3dcc3578eb662785abd7421ee58a
#
_entry.id   83eb3dcc3578eb662785abd7421ee58a
#
_cell.length_a   1.000
_cell.length_b   1.000
_cell.length_c   1.000
_cell.angle_alpha   90.00
_cell.angle_beta   90.00
_cell.angle_gamma   90.00
#
_symmetry.space_group_name_H-M   'P 1'
#
loop_
_entity.id
_entity.type
_entity.pdbx_description
1 polymer ?
#
loop_
_entity_poly.entity_id
_entity_poly.type
_entity_poly.pdbx_seq_one_letter_code
_entity_poly.pdbx_strand_id
1 'polypeptide(L)' 'MALTTTPATPYRTRIIETWLKTLPKTERDDALGYLRNTDMYSHVDLADALSREIGHDVSEASVRRWRRKYA' A
#
# COMPACT_ATOMS: atom_id res chain seq x y z
N MET A 1 11.58 5.81 -25.50
CA MET A 1 11.40 5.72 -24.83
C MET A 1 11.22 4.88 -24.05
N ALA A 2 11.41 4.54 -24.05
CA ALA A 2 11.10 3.90 -23.36
C ALA A 2 10.89 3.93 -22.37
N LEU A 3 10.87 4.22 -22.33
CA LEU A 3 10.64 4.30 -21.51
C LEU A 3 10.16 3.85 -20.68
N THR A 4 10.17 3.91 -20.64
CA THR A 4 9.57 3.84 -19.95
C THR A 4 9.07 2.82 -19.38
N THR A 5 8.74 2.52 -19.44
CA THR A 5 8.23 1.48 -19.24
C THR A 5 8.47 0.70 -18.10
N THR A 6 9.41 0.38 -17.83
CA THR A 6 9.84 -0.35 -16.88
C THR A 6 9.49 -0.08 -15.55
N PRO A 7 9.42 1.08 -15.15
CA PRO A 7 9.18 1.43 -13.78
C PRO A 7 7.81 1.01 -13.29
N ALA A 8 6.94 0.70 -14.14
CA ALA A 8 5.62 0.34 -13.71
C ALA A 8 5.60 -0.87 -12.81
N THR A 9 6.40 -1.87 -13.11
CA THR A 9 6.40 -3.09 -12.32
C THR A 9 6.91 -2.90 -10.91
N PRO A 10 8.07 -2.28 -10.69
CA PRO A 10 8.52 -2.02 -9.33
C PRO A 10 7.55 -1.14 -8.57
N TYR A 11 6.96 -0.17 -9.23
CA TYR A 11 5.99 0.70 -8.59
C TYR A 11 4.80 -0.08 -8.11
N ARG A 12 4.29 -1.00 -8.92
CA ARG A 12 3.11 -1.79 -8.56
C ARG A 12 3.36 -2.67 -7.35
N THR A 13 4.55 -3.22 -7.22
CA THR A 13 4.85 -4.09 -6.09
C THR A 13 5.16 -3.31 -4.83
N ARG A 14 5.47 -2.02 -4.95
CA ARG A 14 5.82 -1.20 -3.80
C ARG A 14 4.89 -0.03 -3.58
N ILE A 15 3.70 -0.11 -4.10
CA ILE A 15 2.80 1.03 -4.05
C ILE A 15 2.50 1.49 -2.62
N ILE A 16 2.32 0.53 -1.71
CA ILE A 16 2.03 0.87 -0.32
C ILE A 16 3.26 1.48 0.35
N GLU A 17 4.42 0.90 0.13
CA GLU A 17 5.67 1.43 0.69
C GLU A 17 5.94 2.83 0.19
N THR A 18 5.76 3.05 -1.10
CA THR A 18 5.98 4.35 -1.72
C THR A 18 5.03 5.39 -1.15
N TRP A 19 3.76 5.01 -1.02
CA TRP A 19 2.75 5.91 -0.47
C TRP A 19 3.08 6.29 0.98
N LEU A 20 3.46 5.33 1.79
CA LEU A 20 3.80 5.60 3.18
C LEU A 20 4.92 6.61 3.32
N LYS A 21 5.87 6.58 2.40
CA LYS A 21 6.98 7.54 2.43
C LYS A 21 6.55 8.96 2.14
N THR A 22 5.41 9.14 1.50
CA THR A 22 4.91 10.48 1.19
C THR A 22 4.16 11.11 2.35
N LEU A 23 3.85 10.33 3.38
CA LEU A 23 3.05 10.82 4.49
C LEU A 23 3.91 11.43 5.58
N PRO A 24 3.40 12.47 6.26
CA PRO A 24 4.04 12.97 7.48
C PRO A 24 4.07 11.86 8.53
N LYS A 25 4.97 12.00 9.49
CA LYS A 25 5.16 10.94 10.49
C LYS A 25 3.86 10.54 11.20
N THR A 26 3.06 11.50 11.61
CA THR A 26 1.82 11.22 12.33
C THR A 26 0.85 10.40 11.48
N GLU A 27 0.66 10.83 10.24
CA GLU A 27 -0.24 10.11 9.33
C GLU A 27 0.31 8.76 8.96
N ARG A 28 1.62 8.67 8.83
CA ARG A 28 2.26 7.39 8.52
C ARG A 28 2.06 6.40 9.67
N ASP A 29 2.20 6.87 10.91
CA ASP A 29 1.99 6.01 12.08
C ASP A 29 0.56 5.51 12.14
N ASP A 30 -0.40 6.36 11.83
CA ASP A 30 -1.81 5.98 11.79
C ASP A 30 -2.05 4.92 10.71
N ALA A 31 -1.50 5.14 9.52
CA ALA A 31 -1.66 4.20 8.42
C ALA A 31 -1.04 2.85 8.75
N LEU A 32 0.12 2.87 9.40
CA LEU A 32 0.77 1.63 9.81
C LEU A 32 -0.07 0.87 10.83
N GLY A 33 -0.75 1.59 11.71
CA GLY A 33 -1.66 0.97 12.67
C GLY A 33 -2.78 0.21 11.97
N TYR A 34 -3.39 0.81 10.95
CA TYR A 34 -4.42 0.13 10.19
C TYR A 34 -3.88 -1.06 9.42
N LEU A 35 -2.73 -0.89 8.78
CA LEU A 35 -2.13 -1.95 7.99
C LEU A 35 -1.77 -3.16 8.83
N ARG A 36 -1.30 -2.93 10.04
CA ARG A 36 -0.87 -4.01 10.92
C ARG A 36 -2.01 -4.70 11.67
N ASN A 37 -3.16 -4.07 11.71
CA ASN A 37 -4.30 -4.62 12.45
C ASN A 37 -5.05 -5.63 11.59
N THR A 38 -4.53 -6.84 11.52
CA THR A 38 -5.10 -7.89 10.68
C THR A 38 -6.40 -8.45 11.24
N ASP A 39 -6.66 -8.21 12.52
CA ASP A 39 -7.90 -8.69 13.15
C ASP A 39 -9.11 -7.85 12.79
N MET A 40 -8.90 -6.54 12.68
CA MET A 40 -10.01 -5.62 12.39
C MET A 40 -10.21 -5.33 10.92
N TYR A 41 -9.13 -5.35 10.15
CA TYR A 41 -9.18 -4.94 8.75
C TYR A 41 -8.68 -6.05 7.84
N SER A 42 -9.56 -6.57 7.01
CA SER A 42 -9.18 -7.60 6.05
C SER A 42 -8.33 -6.99 4.94
N HIS A 43 -7.68 -7.86 4.18
CA HIS A 43 -6.90 -7.40 3.04
C HIS A 43 -7.78 -6.70 2.01
N VAL A 44 -9.00 -7.19 1.81
CA VAL A 44 -9.93 -6.61 0.86
C VAL A 44 -10.36 -5.22 1.31
N ASP A 45 -10.69 -5.07 2.58
CA ASP A 45 -11.12 -3.77 3.11
C ASP A 45 -10.02 -2.74 3.00
N LEU A 46 -8.79 -3.13 3.34
CA LEU A 46 -7.67 -2.21 3.24
C LEU A 46 -7.32 -1.89 1.81
N ALA A 47 -7.42 -2.87 0.91
CA ALA A 47 -7.15 -2.62 -0.50
C ALA A 47 -8.10 -1.56 -1.04
N ASP A 48 -9.38 -1.65 -0.66
CA ASP A 48 -10.37 -0.69 -1.10
C ASP A 48 -10.08 0.71 -0.52
N ALA A 49 -9.81 0.77 0.77
CA ALA A 49 -9.51 2.04 1.43
C ALA A 49 -8.24 2.67 0.87
N LEU A 50 -7.20 1.88 0.67
CA LEU A 50 -5.94 2.39 0.14
C LEU A 50 -6.08 2.85 -1.30
N SER A 51 -6.91 2.17 -2.08
CA SER A 51 -7.15 2.60 -3.46
C SER A 51 -7.73 4.00 -3.49
N ARG A 52 -8.61 4.30 -2.56
CA ARG A 52 -9.20 5.63 -2.46
C ARG A 52 -8.18 6.67 -2.00
N GLU A 53 -7.38 6.33 -1.01
CA GLU A 53 -6.42 7.26 -0.44
C GLU A 53 -5.28 7.57 -1.41
N ILE A 54 -4.78 6.54 -2.07
CA ILE A 54 -3.64 6.70 -2.97
C ILE A 54 -4.07 7.24 -4.34
N GLY A 55 -5.31 6.95 -4.73
CA GLY A 55 -5.80 7.35 -6.04
C GLY A 55 -5.41 6.38 -7.14
N HIS A 56 -4.97 5.20 -6.76
CA HIS A 56 -4.61 4.13 -7.69
C HIS A 56 -5.21 2.84 -7.19
N ASP A 57 -5.46 1.92 -8.10
CA ASP A 57 -6.00 0.62 -7.73
C ASP A 57 -4.95 -0.19 -6.96
N VAL A 58 -5.28 -0.49 -5.71
CA VAL A 58 -4.42 -1.30 -4.85
C VAL A 58 -5.09 -2.64 -4.68
N SER A 59 -4.42 -3.71 -5.07
CA SER A 59 -5.00 -5.05 -5.01
C SER A 59 -4.89 -5.66 -3.61
N GLU A 60 -5.74 -6.62 -3.35
CA GLU A 60 -5.67 -7.40 -2.12
C GLU A 60 -4.31 -8.07 -1.99
N ALA A 61 -3.77 -8.54 -3.11
CA ALA A 61 -2.47 -9.18 -3.11
C ALA A 61 -1.35 -8.25 -2.65
N SER A 62 -1.44 -6.96 -2.99
CA SER A 62 -0.47 -5.97 -2.55
C SER A 62 -0.52 -5.81 -1.03
N VAL A 63 -1.72 -5.74 -0.46
CA VAL A 63 -1.89 -5.63 0.98
C VAL A 63 -1.35 -6.88 1.67
N ARG A 64 -1.69 -8.04 1.16
CA ARG A 64 -1.25 -9.30 1.73
C ARG A 64 0.27 -9.41 1.71
N ARG A 65 0.88 -9.00 0.61
CA ARG A 65 2.33 -9.03 0.47
C ARG A 65 3.00 -8.08 1.46
N TRP A 66 2.46 -6.90 1.60
CA TRP A 66 2.99 -5.92 2.55
C TRP A 66 2.91 -6.46 3.97
N ARG A 67 1.77 -7.04 4.34
CA ARG A 67 1.58 -7.58 5.68
C ARG A 67 2.50 -8.75 5.96
N ARG A 68 2.73 -9.57 4.96
CA ARG A 68 3.64 -10.71 5.12
C ARG A 68 5.05 -10.23 5.43
N LYS A 69 5.44 -9.11 4.86
CA LYS A 69 6.79 -8.59 5.01
C LYS A 69 6.97 -7.78 6.28
N TYR A 70 5.99 -7.00 6.65
CA TYR A 70 6.14 -6.01 7.73
C TYR A 70 5.25 -6.21 8.95
N ALA A 71 4.22 -6.96 8.83
CA ALA A 71 3.29 -7.13 9.96
C ALA A 71 3.49 -8.49 10.72
#